data_145f936da6a992ca2c6568b032112621
#
_entry.id   145f936da6a992ca2c6568b032112621
#
_cell.length_a   1.000
_cell.length_b   1.000
_cell.length_c   1.000
_cell.angle_alpha   90.00
_cell.angle_beta   90.00
_cell.angle_gamma   90.00
#
_symmetry.space_group_name_H-M   'P 1'
#
loop_
_entity.id
_entity.type
_entity.pdbx_description
1 polymer ?
#
loop_
_entity_poly.entity_id
_entity_poly.type
_entity_poly.pdbx_seq_one_letter_code
_entity_poly.pdbx_strand_id
1 'polypeptide(L)'
;TNYSSAETDVTKAMPLKPNANASFIGAQQNGPFDVPGTLAREWIASPSLADTSIASVVKRWSNGKDITTRPTDHWLVDFGTALTEDQAALFGPPFDYVATHVKPMRLAGNRESRRRFWWRLGEPAPRMRTALQAISRCCATSRVSKFRLWIFLDSAVLPDVALTVVARADDTTFGILHSRFHELWALRMGSSLEDRPRYTPTTCFETFPFPAGLTPADTAHQRTEAVDGGALIPADLPDTLPDALPAENLEPKQALAPVQQAQVAIKTIPPRQAATAIAQAAQRLNALRQAWLNPPEWTQTVPEVVPLGMTTSPYPDRTVPKPGFEKDLAKRTLTNLYNLRPAWLAAAHAQLDAAVAAAYGWGDYTADMPDDEILRRLLALNLQRACTQG
;
A
#
# COMPACT_ATOMS: atom_id res chain seq x y z
N THR A 1 33.47 -26.20 -14.07
CA THR A 1 33.68 -25.74 -12.66
C THR A 1 32.40 -25.13 -12.22
N ASN A 2 31.55 -25.89 -11.51
CA ASN A 2 30.32 -25.45 -10.91
C ASN A 2 30.65 -24.54 -9.74
N TYR A 3 30.55 -23.23 -9.94
CA TYR A 3 30.32 -22.31 -8.81
C TYR A 3 28.82 -22.36 -8.52
N SER A 4 28.43 -23.16 -7.56
CA SER A 4 27.19 -22.99 -6.84
C SER A 4 27.35 -21.63 -6.09
N SER A 5 26.82 -20.57 -6.68
CA SER A 5 26.68 -19.30 -5.95
C SER A 5 25.73 -19.58 -4.78
N ALA A 6 26.25 -19.50 -3.57
CA ALA A 6 25.39 -19.59 -2.39
C ALA A 6 24.35 -18.47 -2.51
N GLU A 7 23.09 -18.84 -2.47
CA GLU A 7 21.96 -17.92 -2.56
C GLU A 7 22.05 -16.85 -1.44
N THR A 8 21.83 -15.58 -1.76
CA THR A 8 21.94 -14.49 -0.77
C THR A 8 20.96 -14.70 0.38
N ASP A 9 21.50 -14.86 1.57
CA ASP A 9 20.72 -15.06 2.80
C ASP A 9 20.23 -13.72 3.35
N VAL A 10 19.07 -13.27 2.90
CA VAL A 10 18.42 -12.03 3.35
C VAL A 10 17.80 -12.13 4.74
N THR A 11 17.80 -13.31 5.40
CA THR A 11 17.25 -13.46 6.76
C THR A 11 18.03 -12.68 7.81
N LYS A 12 19.24 -12.24 7.46
CA LYS A 12 20.09 -11.36 8.29
C LYS A 12 19.65 -9.89 8.26
N ALA A 13 18.72 -9.53 7.39
CA ALA A 13 18.24 -8.16 7.30
C ALA A 13 17.61 -7.68 8.61
N MET A 14 17.91 -6.45 8.97
CA MET A 14 17.47 -5.82 10.21
C MET A 14 16.36 -4.78 9.94
N PRO A 15 15.42 -4.59 10.86
CA PRO A 15 14.50 -3.47 10.79
C PRO A 15 15.24 -2.14 10.77
N LEU A 16 14.82 -1.23 9.91
CA LEU A 16 15.40 0.11 9.77
C LEU A 16 14.48 1.14 10.44
N LYS A 17 15.00 1.87 11.44
CA LYS A 17 14.22 2.90 12.17
C LYS A 17 13.52 3.91 11.25
N PRO A 18 14.15 4.39 10.15
CA PRO A 18 13.48 5.31 9.21
C PRO A 18 12.22 4.76 8.53
N ASN A 19 12.03 3.44 8.53
CA ASN A 19 10.88 2.80 7.90
C ASN A 19 9.69 2.60 8.86
N ALA A 20 9.88 2.84 10.15
CA ALA A 20 8.84 2.62 11.15
C ALA A 20 7.61 3.52 10.94
N ASN A 21 6.45 3.04 11.39
CA ASN A 21 5.19 3.81 11.44
C ASN A 21 4.64 4.29 10.08
N ALA A 22 5.02 3.67 8.98
CA ALA A 22 4.52 4.01 7.65
C ALA A 22 3.67 2.90 7.02
N SER A 23 3.84 1.65 7.44
CA SER A 23 3.13 0.48 6.91
C SER A 23 2.28 -0.18 7.98
N PHE A 24 1.05 -0.55 7.64
CA PHE A 24 0.04 -1.05 8.57
C PHE A 24 -0.77 -2.19 7.96
N ILE A 25 -1.28 -3.06 8.82
CA ILE A 25 -2.30 -4.05 8.47
C ILE A 25 -3.68 -3.39 8.65
N GLY A 26 -4.61 -3.68 7.72
CA GLY A 26 -5.97 -3.17 7.77
C GLY A 26 -6.78 -3.67 8.96
N ALA A 27 -8.00 -3.16 9.10
CA ALA A 27 -8.91 -3.49 10.19
C ALA A 27 -9.49 -4.90 10.05
N GLN A 28 -9.74 -5.57 11.16
CA GLN A 28 -10.38 -6.88 11.19
C GLN A 28 -11.77 -6.80 11.81
N GLN A 29 -12.76 -7.30 11.09
CA GLN A 29 -14.15 -7.28 11.54
C GLN A 29 -14.36 -8.18 12.76
N ASN A 30 -14.01 -9.47 12.68
CA ASN A 30 -14.34 -10.50 13.67
C ASN A 30 -15.85 -10.55 13.97
N GLY A 31 -16.65 -10.52 12.92
CA GLY A 31 -18.10 -10.57 12.95
C GLY A 31 -18.67 -10.05 11.62
N PRO A 32 -19.96 -10.30 11.33
CA PRO A 32 -20.62 -9.89 10.10
C PRO A 32 -21.01 -8.39 10.15
N PHE A 33 -20.03 -7.50 10.05
CA PHE A 33 -20.24 -6.05 9.94
C PHE A 33 -20.45 -5.58 8.51
N ASP A 34 -20.18 -6.42 7.53
CA ASP A 34 -20.29 -6.11 6.11
C ASP A 34 -21.74 -6.12 5.65
N VAL A 35 -22.05 -5.18 4.76
CA VAL A 35 -23.38 -4.99 4.20
C VAL A 35 -23.29 -4.75 2.69
N PRO A 36 -24.32 -5.15 1.91
CA PRO A 36 -24.34 -4.88 0.49
C PRO A 36 -24.50 -3.38 0.23
N GLY A 37 -23.94 -2.91 -0.90
CA GLY A 37 -23.94 -1.48 -1.23
C GLY A 37 -25.33 -0.88 -1.40
N THR A 38 -26.31 -1.66 -1.83
CA THR A 38 -27.72 -1.21 -1.91
C THR A 38 -28.25 -0.78 -0.55
N LEU A 39 -28.03 -1.61 0.47
CA LEU A 39 -28.47 -1.33 1.84
C LEU A 39 -27.68 -0.16 2.47
N ALA A 40 -26.38 -0.12 2.24
CA ALA A 40 -25.53 0.96 2.71
C ALA A 40 -26.01 2.33 2.18
N ARG A 41 -26.29 2.41 0.88
CA ARG A 41 -26.79 3.65 0.24
C ARG A 41 -28.15 4.09 0.76
N GLU A 42 -29.05 3.14 1.00
CA GLU A 42 -30.35 3.41 1.62
C GLU A 42 -30.18 4.06 2.99
N TRP A 43 -29.33 3.50 3.84
CA TRP A 43 -29.05 4.06 5.17
C TRP A 43 -28.40 5.44 5.10
N ILE A 44 -27.40 5.61 4.24
CA ILE A 44 -26.66 6.89 4.10
C ILE A 44 -27.58 8.02 3.65
N ALA A 45 -28.57 7.73 2.83
CA ALA A 45 -29.56 8.69 2.38
C ALA A 45 -30.66 8.97 3.43
N SER A 46 -30.71 8.20 4.53
CA SER A 46 -31.76 8.30 5.56
C SER A 46 -31.31 9.20 6.71
N PRO A 47 -32.27 9.83 7.43
CA PRO A 47 -31.97 10.60 8.64
C PRO A 47 -31.54 9.68 9.78
N SER A 48 -30.77 10.22 10.74
CA SER A 48 -30.43 9.58 12.01
C SER A 48 -30.68 10.54 13.17
N LEU A 49 -30.72 10.00 14.39
CA LEU A 49 -30.79 10.78 15.61
C LEU A 49 -29.38 11.19 16.13
N ALA A 50 -28.32 10.69 15.48
CA ALA A 50 -26.96 11.07 15.79
C ALA A 50 -26.67 12.50 15.32
N ASP A 51 -25.75 13.19 16.01
CA ASP A 51 -25.29 14.53 15.64
C ASP A 51 -24.55 14.58 14.29
N THR A 52 -24.14 13.43 13.79
CA THR A 52 -23.42 13.28 12.53
C THR A 52 -24.16 12.36 11.55
N SER A 53 -23.85 12.52 10.27
CA SER A 53 -24.41 11.67 9.21
C SER A 53 -24.08 10.19 9.40
N ILE A 54 -24.96 9.30 8.95
CA ILE A 54 -24.73 7.85 8.86
C ILE A 54 -23.45 7.53 8.06
N ALA A 55 -23.05 8.38 7.12
CA ALA A 55 -21.78 8.25 6.40
C ALA A 55 -20.54 8.22 7.32
N SER A 56 -20.64 8.75 8.54
CA SER A 56 -19.53 8.68 9.51
C SER A 56 -19.27 7.24 10.02
N VAL A 57 -20.28 6.38 9.98
CA VAL A 57 -20.22 5.00 10.53
C VAL A 57 -20.48 3.92 9.47
N VAL A 58 -20.80 4.29 8.23
CA VAL A 58 -20.93 3.33 7.11
C VAL A 58 -19.85 3.64 6.10
N LYS A 59 -18.90 2.72 5.92
CA LYS A 59 -17.68 2.92 5.14
C LYS A 59 -17.68 2.01 3.91
N ARG A 60 -17.13 2.53 2.80
CA ARG A 60 -16.64 1.64 1.73
C ARG A 60 -15.55 0.75 2.31
N TRP A 61 -15.51 -0.50 1.86
CA TRP A 61 -14.56 -1.48 2.38
C TRP A 61 -13.85 -2.19 1.24
N SER A 62 -12.56 -2.46 1.39
CA SER A 62 -11.75 -3.17 0.41
C SER A 62 -10.95 -4.28 1.08
N ASN A 63 -10.95 -5.45 0.46
CA ASN A 63 -10.20 -6.62 0.89
C ASN A 63 -9.18 -7.07 -0.17
N GLY A 64 -8.41 -8.12 0.11
CA GLY A 64 -7.38 -8.61 -0.80
C GLY A 64 -7.92 -9.07 -2.15
N LYS A 65 -9.16 -9.58 -2.20
CA LYS A 65 -9.82 -10.02 -3.43
C LYS A 65 -10.20 -8.82 -4.30
N ASP A 66 -10.62 -7.71 -3.69
CA ASP A 66 -10.96 -6.48 -4.42
C ASP A 66 -9.76 -5.90 -5.18
N ILE A 67 -8.53 -6.09 -4.67
CA ILE A 67 -7.31 -5.68 -5.37
C ILE A 67 -6.98 -6.61 -6.54
N THR A 68 -7.02 -7.91 -6.31
CA THR A 68 -6.54 -8.90 -7.27
C THR A 68 -7.55 -9.23 -8.37
N THR A 69 -8.83 -8.99 -8.11
CA THR A 69 -9.95 -9.15 -9.06
C THR A 69 -10.61 -7.81 -9.37
N ARG A 70 -11.93 -7.76 -9.44
CA ARG A 70 -12.70 -6.51 -9.56
C ARG A 70 -13.23 -6.10 -8.19
N PRO A 71 -13.27 -4.79 -7.87
CA PRO A 71 -13.87 -4.31 -6.63
C PRO A 71 -15.31 -4.80 -6.48
N THR A 72 -15.64 -5.32 -5.31
CA THR A 72 -17.00 -5.68 -4.94
C THR A 72 -17.68 -4.49 -4.28
N ASP A 73 -19.01 -4.42 -4.39
CA ASP A 73 -19.80 -3.34 -3.80
C ASP A 73 -20.16 -3.68 -2.34
N HIS A 74 -19.11 -3.94 -1.53
CA HIS A 74 -19.24 -4.22 -0.12
C HIS A 74 -18.93 -2.98 0.72
N TRP A 75 -19.71 -2.81 1.76
CA TRP A 75 -19.61 -1.74 2.74
C TRP A 75 -19.48 -2.34 4.14
N LEU A 76 -19.12 -1.52 5.09
CA LEU A 76 -18.88 -1.94 6.45
C LEU A 76 -19.51 -0.96 7.42
N VAL A 77 -20.19 -1.49 8.45
CA VAL A 77 -20.58 -0.68 9.61
C VAL A 77 -19.37 -0.58 10.54
N ASP A 78 -18.94 0.63 10.81
CA ASP A 78 -17.74 0.94 11.59
C ASP A 78 -18.00 2.10 12.55
N PHE A 79 -18.32 1.79 13.79
CA PHE A 79 -18.52 2.79 14.85
C PHE A 79 -17.21 3.36 15.43
N GLY A 80 -16.06 2.94 14.88
CA GLY A 80 -14.76 3.39 15.39
C GLY A 80 -14.46 2.88 16.80
N THR A 81 -13.67 3.66 17.55
CA THR A 81 -13.25 3.31 18.90
C THR A 81 -13.72 4.29 19.98
N ALA A 82 -14.26 5.43 19.59
CA ALA A 82 -14.65 6.51 20.52
C ALA A 82 -16.11 6.42 20.98
N LEU A 83 -17.03 5.98 20.09
CA LEU A 83 -18.46 5.95 20.42
C LEU A 83 -18.79 4.93 21.51
N THR A 84 -19.60 5.35 22.46
CA THR A 84 -20.26 4.44 23.42
C THR A 84 -21.38 3.66 22.72
N GLU A 85 -21.92 2.61 23.37
CA GLU A 85 -23.04 1.84 22.84
C GLU A 85 -24.27 2.72 22.60
N ASP A 86 -24.60 3.60 23.55
CA ASP A 86 -25.73 4.51 23.45
C ASP A 86 -25.55 5.52 22.30
N GLN A 87 -24.35 6.07 22.12
CA GLN A 87 -24.04 6.95 21.00
C GLN A 87 -24.13 6.22 19.65
N ALA A 88 -23.66 4.99 19.57
CA ALA A 88 -23.78 4.18 18.37
C ALA A 88 -25.25 3.86 18.04
N ALA A 89 -26.08 3.63 19.04
CA ALA A 89 -27.51 3.37 18.88
C ALA A 89 -28.27 4.54 18.20
N LEU A 90 -27.80 5.77 18.35
CA LEU A 90 -28.43 6.95 17.72
C LEU A 90 -28.38 6.91 16.19
N PHE A 91 -27.50 6.10 15.60
CA PHE A 91 -27.44 5.91 14.14
C PHE A 91 -28.60 5.06 13.58
N GLY A 92 -29.36 4.37 14.45
CA GLY A 92 -30.53 3.59 14.06
C GLY A 92 -30.18 2.35 13.22
N PRO A 93 -30.60 2.27 11.93
CA PRO A 93 -30.50 1.04 11.14
C PRO A 93 -29.12 0.37 11.11
N PRO A 94 -27.98 1.06 10.94
CA PRO A 94 -26.68 0.42 11.04
C PRO A 94 -26.41 -0.23 12.40
N PHE A 95 -26.87 0.38 13.49
CA PHE A 95 -26.72 -0.18 14.82
C PHE A 95 -27.62 -1.42 15.02
N ASP A 96 -28.88 -1.34 14.59
CA ASP A 96 -29.83 -2.44 14.67
C ASP A 96 -29.33 -3.66 13.89
N TYR A 97 -28.71 -3.44 12.74
CA TYR A 97 -28.07 -4.50 11.96
C TYR A 97 -26.97 -5.19 12.74
N VAL A 98 -26.04 -4.43 13.32
CA VAL A 98 -24.92 -4.97 14.10
C VAL A 98 -25.44 -5.62 15.40
N ALA A 99 -26.46 -5.06 16.05
CA ALA A 99 -27.09 -5.66 17.23
C ALA A 99 -27.72 -7.01 16.89
N THR A 100 -28.33 -7.13 15.72
CA THR A 100 -28.97 -8.39 15.28
C THR A 100 -27.96 -9.44 14.87
N HIS A 101 -26.95 -9.07 14.09
CA HIS A 101 -26.05 -10.03 13.42
C HIS A 101 -24.74 -10.27 14.18
N VAL A 102 -24.23 -9.31 14.94
CA VAL A 102 -22.93 -9.39 15.60
C VAL A 102 -23.06 -9.66 17.11
N LYS A 103 -23.95 -8.97 17.80
CA LYS A 103 -24.07 -9.02 19.26
C LYS A 103 -24.23 -10.45 19.79
N PRO A 104 -25.11 -11.31 19.27
CA PRO A 104 -25.29 -12.67 19.78
C PRO A 104 -23.99 -13.49 19.71
N MET A 105 -23.30 -13.41 18.59
CA MET A 105 -22.03 -14.10 18.38
C MET A 105 -20.92 -13.59 19.32
N ARG A 106 -20.87 -12.27 19.54
CA ARG A 106 -19.88 -11.65 20.44
C ARG A 106 -20.12 -12.02 21.90
N LEU A 107 -21.38 -12.05 22.34
CA LEU A 107 -21.76 -12.42 23.71
C LEU A 107 -21.50 -13.91 23.99
N ALA A 108 -21.65 -14.78 23.01
CA ALA A 108 -21.30 -16.20 23.12
C ALA A 108 -19.79 -16.47 23.09
N GLY A 109 -18.98 -15.50 22.66
CA GLY A 109 -17.53 -15.65 22.55
C GLY A 109 -16.78 -15.53 23.88
N ASN A 110 -15.52 -16.00 23.92
CA ASN A 110 -14.71 -16.04 25.13
C ASN A 110 -13.89 -14.76 25.39
N ARG A 111 -13.77 -13.84 24.42
CA ARG A 111 -12.98 -12.62 24.57
C ARG A 111 -13.82 -11.51 25.21
N GLU A 112 -13.49 -11.16 26.44
CA GLU A 112 -14.22 -10.17 27.22
C GLU A 112 -14.25 -8.78 26.54
N SER A 113 -13.14 -8.33 25.99
CA SER A 113 -13.08 -7.05 25.27
C SER A 113 -14.06 -6.99 24.10
N ARG A 114 -14.24 -8.11 23.39
CA ARG A 114 -15.20 -8.21 22.28
C ARG A 114 -16.65 -8.33 22.75
N ARG A 115 -16.90 -8.88 23.93
CA ARG A 115 -18.22 -8.87 24.57
C ARG A 115 -18.58 -7.46 25.03
N ARG A 116 -17.64 -6.81 25.71
CA ARG A 116 -17.83 -5.46 26.26
C ARG A 116 -18.04 -4.40 25.19
N PHE A 117 -17.32 -4.50 24.06
CA PHE A 117 -17.39 -3.57 22.94
C PHE A 117 -17.93 -4.25 21.68
N TRP A 118 -19.03 -4.99 21.81
CA TRP A 118 -19.58 -5.85 20.77
C TRP A 118 -19.93 -5.09 19.47
N TRP A 119 -20.23 -3.79 19.55
CA TRP A 119 -20.57 -2.96 18.41
C TRP A 119 -19.34 -2.45 17.61
N ARG A 120 -18.14 -2.67 18.11
CA ARG A 120 -16.89 -2.25 17.46
C ARG A 120 -16.27 -3.40 16.69
N LEU A 121 -15.47 -3.05 15.64
CA LEU A 121 -14.65 -4.04 14.94
C LEU A 121 -13.73 -4.77 15.92
N GLY A 122 -13.40 -6.03 15.61
CA GLY A 122 -12.55 -6.84 16.49
C GLY A 122 -11.13 -6.32 16.63
N GLU A 123 -10.58 -5.80 15.53
CA GLU A 123 -9.27 -5.12 15.48
C GLU A 123 -9.45 -3.85 14.64
N PRO A 124 -9.71 -2.68 15.25
CA PRO A 124 -10.07 -1.47 14.52
C PRO A 124 -8.90 -0.73 13.86
N ALA A 125 -7.64 -1.18 14.05
CA ALA A 125 -6.41 -0.60 13.49
C ALA A 125 -6.27 0.92 13.75
N PRO A 126 -6.22 1.40 15.00
CA PRO A 126 -6.23 2.84 15.30
C PRO A 126 -5.00 3.58 14.76
N ARG A 127 -3.82 2.97 14.80
CA ARG A 127 -2.58 3.57 14.27
C ARG A 127 -2.66 3.80 12.75
N MET A 128 -3.20 2.84 12.02
CA MET A 128 -3.45 2.97 10.57
C MET A 128 -4.40 4.14 10.30
N ARG A 129 -5.52 4.20 11.03
CA ARG A 129 -6.52 5.27 10.86
C ARG A 129 -5.91 6.65 11.06
N THR A 130 -5.13 6.83 12.12
CA THR A 130 -4.42 8.09 12.38
C THR A 130 -3.47 8.44 11.24
N ALA A 131 -2.69 7.47 10.76
CA ALA A 131 -1.74 7.69 9.67
C ALA A 131 -2.41 8.04 8.33
N LEU A 132 -3.64 7.57 8.09
CA LEU A 132 -4.37 7.85 6.84
C LEU A 132 -5.17 9.16 6.85
N GLN A 133 -5.35 9.80 8.00
CA GLN A 133 -6.21 11.00 8.11
C GLN A 133 -5.72 12.20 7.28
N ALA A 134 -4.41 12.33 7.09
CA ALA A 134 -3.80 13.48 6.43
C ALA A 134 -3.69 13.34 4.90
N ILE A 135 -4.05 12.20 4.35
CA ILE A 135 -3.84 11.87 2.93
C ILE A 135 -5.14 11.48 2.25
N SER A 136 -5.26 11.78 0.96
CA SER A 136 -6.45 11.45 0.14
C SER A 136 -6.45 10.01 -0.40
N ARG A 137 -5.28 9.41 -0.52
CA ARG A 137 -5.08 8.02 -0.99
C ARG A 137 -3.86 7.41 -0.32
N CYS A 138 -3.79 6.09 -0.27
CA CYS A 138 -2.63 5.36 0.22
C CYS A 138 -2.23 4.25 -0.74
N CYS A 139 -1.01 3.74 -0.63
CA CYS A 139 -0.60 2.55 -1.35
C CYS A 139 -1.11 1.31 -0.61
N ALA A 140 -1.70 0.36 -1.32
CA ALA A 140 -2.24 -0.87 -0.74
C ALA A 140 -1.83 -2.10 -1.55
N THR A 141 -1.58 -3.20 -0.86
CA THR A 141 -1.32 -4.51 -1.46
C THR A 141 -2.04 -5.62 -0.70
N SER A 142 -2.44 -6.68 -1.41
CA SER A 142 -2.96 -7.88 -0.76
C SER A 142 -1.85 -8.59 0.02
N ARG A 143 -2.12 -8.98 1.25
CA ARG A 143 -1.13 -9.70 2.09
C ARG A 143 -0.77 -11.06 1.50
N VAL A 144 -1.71 -11.73 0.86
CA VAL A 144 -1.50 -13.03 0.21
C VAL A 144 -1.98 -12.94 -1.22
N SER A 145 -1.07 -13.06 -2.19
CA SER A 145 -1.43 -13.01 -3.61
C SER A 145 -0.33 -13.65 -4.47
N LYS A 146 -0.70 -14.11 -5.67
CA LYS A 146 0.23 -14.68 -6.64
C LYS A 146 1.30 -13.67 -7.06
N PHE A 147 0.89 -12.44 -7.30
CA PHE A 147 1.77 -11.34 -7.71
C PHE A 147 1.81 -10.27 -6.62
N ARG A 148 2.96 -9.64 -6.41
CA ARG A 148 3.11 -8.51 -5.51
C ARG A 148 2.69 -7.23 -6.23
N LEU A 149 1.40 -6.90 -6.14
CA LEU A 149 0.79 -5.78 -6.83
C LEU A 149 0.39 -4.70 -5.84
N TRP A 150 0.72 -3.47 -6.18
CA TRP A 150 0.31 -2.29 -5.43
C TRP A 150 -0.75 -1.51 -6.20
N ILE A 151 -1.70 -0.95 -5.48
CA ILE A 151 -2.71 -0.03 -6.00
C ILE A 151 -2.76 1.21 -5.12
N PHE A 152 -3.32 2.29 -5.64
CA PHE A 152 -3.82 3.36 -4.79
C PHE A 152 -5.23 3.02 -4.30
N LEU A 153 -5.43 3.20 -3.01
CA LEU A 153 -6.72 3.07 -2.36
C LEU A 153 -7.11 4.44 -1.80
N ASP A 154 -8.33 4.89 -2.12
CA ASP A 154 -8.88 6.14 -1.56
C ASP A 154 -8.97 6.06 -0.05
N SER A 155 -8.62 7.13 0.66
CA SER A 155 -8.61 7.15 2.13
C SER A 155 -10.00 7.06 2.77
N ALA A 156 -11.08 7.31 1.99
CA ALA A 156 -12.45 7.06 2.42
C ALA A 156 -12.83 5.57 2.43
N VAL A 157 -12.01 4.71 1.86
CA VAL A 157 -12.20 3.25 1.82
C VAL A 157 -11.44 2.61 2.99
N LEU A 158 -12.12 1.86 3.85
CA LEU A 158 -11.49 1.16 4.97
C LEU A 158 -10.78 -0.10 4.46
N PRO A 159 -9.46 -0.24 4.69
CA PRO A 159 -8.73 -1.46 4.33
C PRO A 159 -9.03 -2.60 5.32
N ASP A 160 -9.28 -3.79 4.78
CA ASP A 160 -9.43 -5.04 5.54
C ASP A 160 -8.07 -5.60 6.00
N VAL A 161 -8.11 -6.47 6.99
CA VAL A 161 -6.93 -7.20 7.53
C VAL A 161 -6.17 -8.01 6.47
N ALA A 162 -6.81 -8.34 5.34
CA ALA A 162 -6.15 -9.00 4.21
C ALA A 162 -5.27 -8.03 3.39
N LEU A 163 -5.28 -6.74 3.72
CA LEU A 163 -4.45 -5.71 3.08
C LEU A 163 -3.33 -5.25 4.01
N THR A 164 -2.21 -4.92 3.40
CA THR A 164 -1.20 -4.04 3.96
C THR A 164 -1.28 -2.70 3.23
N VAL A 165 -1.28 -1.61 3.99
CA VAL A 165 -1.28 -0.25 3.47
C VAL A 165 -0.02 0.48 3.87
N VAL A 166 0.44 1.38 3.00
CA VAL A 166 1.52 2.33 3.27
C VAL A 166 0.93 3.72 3.22
N ALA A 167 1.05 4.46 4.31
CA ALA A 167 0.44 5.77 4.51
C ALA A 167 1.20 6.87 3.74
N ARG A 168 1.26 6.72 2.43
CA ARG A 168 1.87 7.66 1.47
C ARG A 168 0.98 7.78 0.24
N ALA A 169 0.82 9.02 -0.24
CA ALA A 169 -0.05 9.34 -1.36
C ALA A 169 0.73 9.62 -2.67
N ASP A 170 2.06 9.70 -2.61
CA ASP A 170 2.91 10.08 -3.71
C ASP A 170 3.21 8.91 -4.66
N ASP A 171 3.41 9.24 -5.94
CA ASP A 171 3.73 8.26 -6.97
C ASP A 171 5.17 7.75 -6.84
N THR A 172 6.07 8.47 -6.17
CA THR A 172 7.44 8.03 -5.88
C THR A 172 7.45 6.81 -4.98
N THR A 173 6.80 6.90 -3.81
CA THR A 173 6.68 5.75 -2.89
C THR A 173 5.98 4.59 -3.56
N PHE A 174 4.88 4.84 -4.27
CA PHE A 174 4.20 3.81 -5.04
C PHE A 174 5.13 3.12 -6.05
N GLY A 175 5.95 3.89 -6.77
CA GLY A 175 6.90 3.36 -7.75
C GLY A 175 7.99 2.52 -7.12
N ILE A 176 8.57 2.95 -5.99
CA ILE A 176 9.57 2.17 -5.25
C ILE A 176 8.98 0.83 -4.81
N LEU A 177 7.77 0.84 -4.22
CA LEU A 177 7.08 -0.36 -3.76
C LEU A 177 6.72 -1.31 -4.91
N HIS A 178 6.43 -0.77 -6.09
CA HIS A 178 6.07 -1.56 -7.27
C HIS A 178 7.26 -1.98 -8.14
N SER A 179 8.47 -1.53 -7.80
CA SER A 179 9.70 -1.89 -8.51
C SER A 179 10.11 -3.34 -8.27
N ARG A 180 10.89 -3.87 -9.21
CA ARG A 180 11.54 -5.19 -9.09
C ARG A 180 12.35 -5.33 -7.79
N PHE A 181 12.95 -4.25 -7.32
CA PHE A 181 13.79 -4.24 -6.13
C PHE A 181 12.99 -4.58 -4.87
N HIS A 182 11.87 -3.90 -4.67
CA HIS A 182 11.00 -4.17 -3.54
C HIS A 182 10.24 -5.50 -3.70
N GLU A 183 9.82 -5.85 -4.91
CA GLU A 183 9.18 -7.14 -5.18
C GLU A 183 10.09 -8.30 -4.80
N LEU A 184 11.33 -8.32 -5.29
CA LEU A 184 12.32 -9.37 -4.96
C LEU A 184 12.57 -9.43 -3.45
N TRP A 185 12.77 -8.28 -2.81
CA TRP A 185 12.96 -8.20 -1.37
C TRP A 185 11.76 -8.76 -0.61
N ALA A 186 10.56 -8.32 -0.95
CA ALA A 186 9.33 -8.76 -0.29
C ALA A 186 9.06 -10.26 -0.49
N LEU A 187 9.35 -10.80 -1.67
CA LEU A 187 9.22 -12.24 -1.94
C LEU A 187 10.21 -13.07 -1.11
N ARG A 188 11.42 -12.57 -0.92
CA ARG A 188 12.47 -13.27 -0.17
C ARG A 188 12.31 -13.11 1.35
N MET A 189 11.87 -11.94 1.82
CA MET A 189 11.64 -11.64 3.24
C MET A 189 10.30 -12.11 3.76
N GLY A 190 9.32 -12.29 2.87
CA GLY A 190 8.00 -12.76 3.21
C GLY A 190 7.97 -14.25 3.55
N SER A 191 6.98 -14.66 4.35
CA SER A 191 6.62 -16.06 4.49
C SER A 191 5.75 -16.50 3.32
N SER A 192 5.60 -17.80 3.10
CA SER A 192 4.63 -18.34 2.17
C SER A 192 3.44 -18.95 2.91
N LEU A 193 2.27 -18.83 2.34
CA LEU A 193 1.08 -19.59 2.71
C LEU A 193 0.72 -20.46 1.50
N GLU A 194 0.96 -21.74 1.60
CA GLU A 194 0.98 -22.63 0.44
C GLU A 194 1.95 -22.12 -0.64
N ASP A 195 1.53 -21.95 -1.89
CA ASP A 195 2.34 -21.42 -3.00
C ASP A 195 2.22 -19.89 -3.16
N ARG A 196 1.63 -19.18 -2.18
CA ARG A 196 1.37 -17.75 -2.28
C ARG A 196 2.24 -16.95 -1.32
N PRO A 197 3.05 -16.01 -1.84
CA PRO A 197 3.86 -15.13 -1.01
C PRO A 197 2.98 -14.26 -0.09
N ARG A 198 3.37 -14.17 1.18
CA ARG A 198 2.71 -13.35 2.19
C ARG A 198 3.55 -12.10 2.49
N TYR A 199 2.95 -10.94 2.35
CA TYR A 199 3.55 -9.67 2.71
C TYR A 199 3.28 -9.34 4.18
N THR A 200 4.34 -9.03 4.93
CA THR A 200 4.27 -8.63 6.32
C THR A 200 4.99 -7.29 6.50
N PRO A 201 4.36 -6.26 7.07
CA PRO A 201 4.97 -4.94 7.24
C PRO A 201 6.34 -4.98 7.93
N THR A 202 6.47 -5.73 9.02
CA THR A 202 7.68 -5.79 9.83
C THR A 202 8.87 -6.44 9.14
N THR A 203 8.63 -7.41 8.25
CA THR A 203 9.71 -8.13 7.56
C THR A 203 9.93 -7.66 6.13
N CYS A 204 8.86 -7.29 5.40
CA CYS A 204 8.98 -6.90 4.00
C CYS A 204 9.21 -5.39 3.83
N PHE A 205 8.55 -4.55 4.65
CA PHE A 205 8.61 -3.09 4.52
C PHE A 205 9.67 -2.48 5.45
N GLU A 206 9.62 -2.80 6.74
CA GLU A 206 10.51 -2.16 7.72
C GLU A 206 11.99 -2.51 7.53
N THR A 207 12.30 -3.62 6.88
CA THR A 207 13.66 -4.03 6.56
C THR A 207 14.16 -3.52 5.20
N PHE A 208 13.26 -3.03 4.33
CA PHE A 208 13.64 -2.64 2.98
C PHE A 208 14.50 -1.37 2.96
N PRO A 209 15.67 -1.38 2.33
CA PRO A 209 16.57 -0.23 2.27
C PRO A 209 16.14 0.71 1.13
N PHE A 210 15.18 1.60 1.39
CA PHE A 210 14.73 2.60 0.42
C PHE A 210 15.90 3.41 -0.16
N PRO A 211 15.79 3.97 -1.39
CA PRO A 211 16.80 4.90 -1.90
C PRO A 211 17.05 6.06 -0.93
N ALA A 212 18.29 6.55 -0.86
CA ALA A 212 18.67 7.62 0.05
C ALA A 212 17.86 8.90 -0.21
N GLY A 213 17.40 9.56 0.85
CA GLY A 213 16.54 10.75 0.78
C GLY A 213 15.08 10.48 0.42
N LEU A 214 14.71 9.19 0.23
CA LEU A 214 13.36 8.75 -0.11
C LEU A 214 12.84 7.70 0.88
N THR A 215 13.39 7.65 2.08
CA THR A 215 12.94 6.75 3.14
C THR A 215 11.58 7.21 3.68
N PRO A 216 10.82 6.33 4.34
CA PRO A 216 9.60 6.72 5.04
C PRO A 216 9.79 7.86 6.06
N ALA A 217 10.96 7.96 6.69
CA ALA A 217 11.29 9.08 7.59
C ALA A 217 11.45 10.41 6.83
N ASP A 218 12.10 10.39 5.67
CA ASP A 218 12.26 11.58 4.82
C ASP A 218 10.91 12.14 4.32
N THR A 219 9.92 11.25 4.19
CA THR A 219 8.57 11.56 3.68
C THR A 219 7.49 11.54 4.77
N ALA A 220 7.88 11.55 6.06
CA ALA A 220 6.95 11.39 7.19
C ALA A 220 5.93 12.53 7.32
N HIS A 221 6.21 13.69 6.77
CA HIS A 221 5.29 14.83 6.72
C HIS A 221 4.07 14.58 5.82
N GLN A 222 4.08 13.56 4.96
CA GLN A 222 3.00 13.13 4.05
C GLN A 222 2.53 14.19 3.04
N ARG A 223 3.18 15.33 2.95
CA ARG A 223 2.87 16.37 1.96
C ARG A 223 3.40 15.98 0.61
N THR A 224 2.64 16.30 -0.42
CA THR A 224 2.98 16.02 -1.82
C THR A 224 2.96 17.30 -2.64
N GLU A 225 3.71 17.33 -3.74
CA GLU A 225 3.65 18.34 -4.77
C GLU A 225 3.59 17.68 -6.13
N ALA A 226 2.94 18.33 -7.09
CA ALA A 226 2.84 17.85 -8.45
C ALA A 226 4.07 18.30 -9.25
N VAL A 227 4.61 17.40 -10.06
CA VAL A 227 5.62 17.68 -11.08
C VAL A 227 5.00 17.68 -12.47
N ASP A 228 5.79 18.00 -13.50
CA ASP A 228 5.33 18.01 -14.88
C ASP A 228 4.67 16.69 -15.26
N GLY A 229 3.49 16.78 -15.88
CA GLY A 229 2.65 15.62 -16.18
C GLY A 229 1.71 15.20 -15.04
N GLY A 230 1.73 15.90 -13.89
CA GLY A 230 0.79 15.70 -12.78
C GLY A 230 1.13 14.55 -11.84
N ALA A 231 2.31 13.94 -11.97
CA ALA A 231 2.79 12.94 -11.01
C ALA A 231 3.08 13.62 -9.66
N LEU A 232 2.74 12.93 -8.57
CA LEU A 232 2.95 13.43 -7.22
C LEU A 232 4.26 12.90 -6.64
N ILE A 233 5.09 13.80 -6.16
CA ILE A 233 6.30 13.48 -5.39
C ILE A 233 6.13 13.93 -3.93
N PRO A 234 6.92 13.42 -2.98
CA PRO A 234 7.02 14.02 -1.66
C PRO A 234 7.48 15.48 -1.78
N ALA A 235 6.82 16.37 -1.05
CA ALA A 235 7.20 17.79 -1.04
C ALA A 235 8.55 18.00 -0.33
N ASP A 236 9.17 19.17 -0.58
CA ASP A 236 10.38 19.63 0.11
C ASP A 236 11.63 18.72 -0.03
N LEU A 237 11.68 17.91 -1.07
CA LEU A 237 12.88 17.11 -1.34
C LEU A 237 14.05 17.98 -1.82
N PRO A 238 15.30 17.69 -1.37
CA PRO A 238 16.47 18.45 -1.80
C PRO A 238 16.75 18.34 -3.31
N ASP A 239 17.09 19.46 -3.93
CA ASP A 239 17.57 19.53 -5.32
C ASP A 239 19.07 19.26 -5.46
N THR A 240 19.79 19.20 -4.33
CA THR A 240 21.21 18.91 -4.27
C THR A 240 21.46 17.61 -3.51
N LEU A 241 22.58 16.96 -3.80
CA LEU A 241 23.01 15.84 -2.97
C LEU A 241 23.32 16.38 -1.57
N PRO A 242 22.94 15.65 -0.50
CA PRO A 242 23.45 15.97 0.81
C PRO A 242 24.98 16.00 0.75
N ASP A 243 25.60 16.95 1.40
CA ASP A 243 27.05 16.99 1.53
C ASP A 243 27.50 15.62 2.03
N ALA A 244 28.45 15.01 1.30
CA ALA A 244 28.98 13.71 1.68
C ALA A 244 29.44 13.83 3.14
N LEU A 245 28.87 13.00 4.02
CA LEU A 245 29.39 12.90 5.39
C LEU A 245 30.91 12.70 5.27
N PRO A 246 31.73 13.52 5.92
CA PRO A 246 33.16 13.36 5.83
C PRO A 246 33.54 11.92 6.20
N ALA A 247 34.35 11.30 5.36
CA ALA A 247 34.84 9.92 5.55
C ALA A 247 35.76 9.76 6.76
N GLU A 248 35.67 10.66 7.71
CA GLU A 248 36.49 10.71 8.92
C GLU A 248 35.75 9.99 10.05
N ASN A 249 36.35 8.87 10.47
CA ASN A 249 36.07 8.05 11.66
C ASN A 249 35.38 6.69 11.44
N LEU A 250 35.80 5.97 10.42
CA LEU A 250 35.68 4.51 10.46
C LEU A 250 37.00 3.94 11.03
N GLU A 251 37.00 3.64 12.32
CA GLU A 251 38.09 2.85 12.93
C GLU A 251 38.25 1.52 12.19
N PRO A 252 39.46 1.10 11.83
CA PRO A 252 39.74 -0.03 10.93
C PRO A 252 39.60 -1.41 11.60
N LYS A 253 38.71 -1.63 12.55
CA LYS A 253 38.68 -2.85 13.38
C LYS A 253 37.65 -3.90 13.03
N GLN A 254 36.87 -3.75 11.95
CA GLN A 254 36.04 -4.84 11.42
C GLN A 254 36.07 -4.87 9.89
N ALA A 255 37.27 -5.03 9.34
CA ALA A 255 37.41 -5.34 7.93
C ALA A 255 36.92 -6.79 7.68
N LEU A 256 35.71 -6.95 7.19
CA LEU A 256 35.34 -8.11 6.39
C LEU A 256 36.29 -8.17 5.19
N ALA A 257 36.81 -9.36 4.91
CA ALA A 257 37.82 -9.63 3.87
C ALA A 257 37.58 -8.83 2.58
N PRO A 258 38.61 -8.37 1.88
CA PRO A 258 38.48 -7.53 0.70
C PRO A 258 37.83 -8.31 -0.44
N VAL A 259 36.54 -8.19 -0.57
CA VAL A 259 35.87 -8.43 -1.88
C VAL A 259 36.34 -7.28 -2.74
N GLN A 260 37.02 -7.59 -3.85
CA GLN A 260 37.52 -6.64 -4.81
C GLN A 260 36.43 -5.62 -5.12
N GLN A 261 36.62 -4.40 -4.65
CA GLN A 261 35.81 -3.23 -4.98
C GLN A 261 36.09 -2.91 -6.45
N ALA A 262 35.25 -3.44 -7.35
CA ALA A 262 34.99 -2.75 -8.57
C ALA A 262 34.29 -1.44 -8.12
N GLN A 263 35.03 -0.34 -8.08
CA GLN A 263 34.49 1.01 -7.90
C GLN A 263 33.65 1.32 -9.15
N VAL A 264 32.41 0.81 -9.18
CA VAL A 264 31.40 1.35 -10.06
C VAL A 264 31.17 2.76 -9.52
N ALA A 265 31.48 3.77 -10.33
CA ALA A 265 31.25 5.15 -9.97
C ALA A 265 29.75 5.31 -9.68
N ILE A 266 29.41 5.39 -8.39
CA ILE A 266 28.04 5.59 -7.93
C ILE A 266 27.66 7.00 -8.37
N LYS A 267 26.93 7.13 -9.45
CA LYS A 267 26.38 8.39 -9.91
C LYS A 267 25.10 8.69 -9.13
N THR A 268 25.26 9.16 -7.91
CA THR A 268 24.15 9.62 -7.08
C THR A 268 23.47 10.83 -7.76
N ILE A 269 22.14 10.80 -7.81
CA ILE A 269 21.31 11.91 -8.29
C ILE A 269 20.57 12.52 -7.10
N PRO A 270 20.25 13.83 -7.15
CA PRO A 270 19.51 14.48 -6.05
C PRO A 270 18.17 13.79 -5.76
N PRO A 271 17.74 13.74 -4.49
CA PRO A 271 16.48 13.08 -4.11
C PRO A 271 15.26 13.55 -4.88
N ARG A 272 15.14 14.87 -5.13
CA ARG A 272 14.04 15.41 -5.92
C ARG A 272 14.06 14.93 -7.38
N GLN A 273 15.22 14.87 -8.01
CA GLN A 273 15.37 14.34 -9.37
C GLN A 273 15.01 12.84 -9.42
N ALA A 274 15.50 12.07 -8.46
CA ALA A 274 15.17 10.65 -8.34
C ALA A 274 13.67 10.43 -8.14
N ALA A 275 13.07 11.16 -7.22
CA ALA A 275 11.64 11.09 -6.92
C ALA A 275 10.80 11.43 -8.17
N THR A 276 11.16 12.48 -8.89
CA THR A 276 10.44 12.89 -10.11
C THR A 276 10.48 11.81 -11.19
N ALA A 277 11.65 11.24 -11.45
CA ALA A 277 11.79 10.17 -12.46
C ALA A 277 10.99 8.92 -12.09
N ILE A 278 11.05 8.51 -10.82
CA ILE A 278 10.28 7.36 -10.31
C ILE A 278 8.77 7.65 -10.39
N ALA A 279 8.33 8.82 -9.93
CA ALA A 279 6.93 9.20 -9.91
C ALA A 279 6.31 9.23 -11.32
N GLN A 280 7.00 9.80 -12.29
CA GLN A 280 6.53 9.85 -13.68
C GLN A 280 6.41 8.45 -14.29
N ALA A 281 7.40 7.58 -14.05
CA ALA A 281 7.35 6.19 -14.51
C ALA A 281 6.22 5.39 -13.82
N ALA A 282 6.04 5.59 -12.53
CA ALA A 282 4.99 4.96 -11.73
C ALA A 282 3.59 5.42 -12.15
N GLN A 283 3.39 6.73 -12.33
CA GLN A 283 2.13 7.28 -12.82
C GLN A 283 1.78 6.72 -14.20
N ARG A 284 2.75 6.65 -15.13
CA ARG A 284 2.56 6.06 -16.45
C ARG A 284 2.14 4.59 -16.35
N LEU A 285 2.85 3.79 -15.55
CA LEU A 285 2.49 2.39 -15.31
C LEU A 285 1.06 2.27 -14.79
N ASN A 286 0.70 3.06 -13.79
CA ASN A 286 -0.63 3.02 -13.20
C ASN A 286 -1.71 3.47 -14.19
N ALA A 287 -1.47 4.52 -14.98
CA ALA A 287 -2.40 4.99 -16.01
C ALA A 287 -2.67 3.92 -17.08
N LEU A 288 -1.63 3.25 -17.57
CA LEU A 288 -1.76 2.16 -18.54
C LEU A 288 -2.54 0.97 -17.96
N ARG A 289 -2.29 0.62 -16.70
CA ARG A 289 -3.05 -0.41 -15.98
C ARG A 289 -4.52 -0.04 -15.87
N GLN A 290 -4.82 1.19 -15.45
CA GLN A 290 -6.20 1.67 -15.31
C GLN A 290 -6.93 1.71 -16.64
N ALA A 291 -6.28 2.13 -17.73
CA ALA A 291 -6.86 2.11 -19.07
C ALA A 291 -7.21 0.68 -19.54
N TRP A 292 -6.37 -0.29 -19.22
CA TRP A 292 -6.64 -1.70 -19.53
C TRP A 292 -7.76 -2.28 -18.64
N LEU A 293 -7.74 -1.96 -17.34
CA LEU A 293 -8.73 -2.47 -16.38
C LEU A 293 -10.13 -1.88 -16.65
N ASN A 294 -10.20 -0.62 -17.06
CA ASN A 294 -11.44 0.15 -17.19
C ASN A 294 -11.52 0.84 -18.55
N PRO A 295 -11.64 0.09 -19.67
CA PRO A 295 -11.76 0.70 -20.99
C PRO A 295 -12.97 1.66 -21.03
N PRO A 296 -12.80 2.90 -21.53
CA PRO A 296 -13.88 3.90 -21.54
C PRO A 296 -15.10 3.47 -22.35
N GLU A 297 -14.88 2.65 -23.38
CA GLU A 297 -15.96 2.10 -24.22
C GLU A 297 -16.80 1.04 -23.49
N TRP A 298 -16.27 0.41 -22.42
CA TRP A 298 -16.95 -0.62 -21.64
C TRP A 298 -17.44 -0.14 -20.29
N THR A 299 -16.99 1.01 -19.84
CA THR A 299 -17.23 1.49 -18.48
C THR A 299 -17.87 2.86 -18.46
N GLN A 300 -18.57 3.14 -17.37
CA GLN A 300 -19.07 4.46 -17.03
C GLN A 300 -18.84 4.75 -15.56
N THR A 301 -18.62 6.02 -15.24
CA THR A 301 -18.52 6.49 -13.87
C THR A 301 -19.90 6.86 -13.36
N VAL A 302 -20.26 6.35 -12.18
CA VAL A 302 -21.51 6.65 -11.50
C VAL A 302 -21.17 7.34 -10.18
N PRO A 303 -21.72 8.54 -9.93
CA PRO A 303 -21.56 9.23 -8.65
C PRO A 303 -22.03 8.34 -7.49
N GLU A 304 -21.28 8.38 -6.38
CA GLU A 304 -21.69 7.67 -5.18
C GLU A 304 -22.74 8.46 -4.39
N VAL A 305 -23.46 7.78 -3.50
CA VAL A 305 -24.52 8.36 -2.70
C VAL A 305 -24.05 9.63 -1.96
N VAL A 306 -24.86 10.67 -2.04
CA VAL A 306 -24.65 11.89 -1.26
C VAL A 306 -25.43 11.76 0.05
N PRO A 307 -24.74 11.79 1.21
CA PRO A 307 -25.42 11.69 2.49
C PRO A 307 -26.38 12.84 2.72
N LEU A 308 -27.47 12.58 3.45
CA LEU A 308 -28.45 13.58 3.78
C LEU A 308 -27.80 14.79 4.46
N GLY A 309 -28.08 15.99 3.94
CA GLY A 309 -27.53 17.26 4.45
C GLY A 309 -26.12 17.61 3.92
N MET A 310 -25.52 16.79 3.10
CA MET A 310 -24.27 17.08 2.40
C MET A 310 -24.54 17.54 0.95
N THR A 311 -23.60 18.27 0.37
CA THR A 311 -23.66 18.72 -1.04
C THR A 311 -22.90 17.80 -1.98
N THR A 312 -21.93 17.04 -1.44
CA THR A 312 -21.08 16.11 -2.20
C THR A 312 -20.91 14.81 -1.44
N SER A 313 -20.68 13.73 -2.17
CA SER A 313 -20.37 12.44 -1.57
C SER A 313 -18.94 12.46 -0.95
N PRO A 314 -18.75 11.94 0.26
CA PRO A 314 -17.42 11.70 0.82
C PRO A 314 -16.75 10.43 0.28
N TYR A 315 -17.44 9.68 -0.57
CA TYR A 315 -16.95 8.42 -1.13
C TYR A 315 -16.50 8.61 -2.58
N PRO A 316 -15.54 7.82 -3.06
CA PRO A 316 -15.15 7.84 -4.47
C PRO A 316 -16.30 7.35 -5.37
N ASP A 317 -16.41 7.93 -6.55
CA ASP A 317 -17.34 7.49 -7.59
C ASP A 317 -17.07 6.04 -7.99
N ARG A 318 -18.10 5.37 -8.49
CA ARG A 318 -18.01 3.97 -8.91
C ARG A 318 -17.78 3.88 -10.42
N THR A 319 -16.83 3.03 -10.81
CA THR A 319 -16.70 2.58 -12.19
C THR A 319 -17.51 1.31 -12.38
N VAL A 320 -18.51 1.36 -13.23
CA VAL A 320 -19.42 0.25 -13.49
C VAL A 320 -19.42 -0.10 -14.97
N PRO A 321 -19.75 -1.36 -15.35
CA PRO A 321 -19.86 -1.72 -16.76
C PRO A 321 -21.04 -0.99 -17.43
N LYS A 322 -20.84 -0.61 -18.68
CA LYS A 322 -21.97 -0.26 -19.56
C LYS A 322 -22.77 -1.52 -19.87
N PRO A 323 -24.08 -1.40 -20.16
CA PRO A 323 -24.92 -2.55 -20.51
C PRO A 323 -24.31 -3.39 -21.62
N GLY A 324 -24.22 -4.70 -21.40
CA GLY A 324 -23.65 -5.68 -22.34
C GLY A 324 -22.15 -5.97 -22.17
N PHE A 325 -21.42 -5.19 -21.37
CA PHE A 325 -19.98 -5.37 -21.13
C PHE A 325 -19.66 -6.03 -19.79
N GLU A 326 -20.64 -6.46 -19.01
CA GLU A 326 -20.46 -7.01 -17.66
C GLU A 326 -19.52 -8.22 -17.65
N LYS A 327 -19.72 -9.16 -18.60
CA LYS A 327 -18.90 -10.37 -18.70
C LYS A 327 -17.46 -10.09 -19.15
N ASP A 328 -17.30 -9.15 -20.06
CA ASP A 328 -15.95 -8.80 -20.57
C ASP A 328 -15.18 -8.00 -19.55
N LEU A 329 -15.82 -7.05 -18.87
CA LEU A 329 -15.19 -6.29 -17.80
C LEU A 329 -14.80 -7.18 -16.61
N ALA A 330 -15.61 -8.20 -16.29
CA ALA A 330 -15.29 -9.15 -15.22
C ALA A 330 -13.94 -9.86 -15.40
N LYS A 331 -13.47 -10.00 -16.65
CA LYS A 331 -12.17 -10.59 -16.98
C LYS A 331 -11.01 -9.59 -16.85
N ARG A 332 -11.29 -8.29 -16.79
CA ARG A 332 -10.30 -7.23 -16.65
C ARG A 332 -9.89 -7.08 -15.18
N THR A 333 -9.01 -7.98 -14.74
CA THR A 333 -8.47 -8.01 -13.38
C THR A 333 -6.96 -7.84 -13.40
N LEU A 334 -6.37 -7.32 -12.32
CA LEU A 334 -4.91 -7.21 -12.22
C LEU A 334 -4.25 -8.59 -12.33
N THR A 335 -4.82 -9.63 -11.73
CA THR A 335 -4.28 -10.99 -11.86
C THR A 335 -4.22 -11.44 -13.31
N ASN A 336 -5.28 -11.21 -14.09
CA ASN A 336 -5.29 -11.57 -15.51
C ASN A 336 -4.30 -10.73 -16.33
N LEU A 337 -4.20 -9.43 -16.06
CA LEU A 337 -3.23 -8.56 -16.71
C LEU A 337 -1.80 -9.05 -16.51
N TYR A 338 -1.42 -9.40 -15.29
CA TYR A 338 -0.08 -9.86 -14.96
C TYR A 338 0.19 -11.31 -15.41
N ASN A 339 -0.84 -12.14 -15.53
CA ASN A 339 -0.72 -13.43 -16.21
C ASN A 339 -0.44 -13.27 -17.72
N LEU A 340 -1.10 -12.32 -18.37
CA LEU A 340 -0.90 -12.01 -19.79
C LEU A 340 0.43 -11.32 -20.05
N ARG A 341 0.86 -10.43 -19.18
CA ARG A 341 2.07 -9.60 -19.24
C ARG A 341 2.35 -9.06 -20.65
N PRO A 342 1.46 -8.22 -21.20
CA PRO A 342 1.66 -7.67 -22.53
C PRO A 342 2.93 -6.81 -22.59
N ALA A 343 3.47 -6.62 -23.81
CA ALA A 343 4.73 -5.90 -24.02
C ALA A 343 4.74 -4.48 -23.43
N TRP A 344 3.62 -3.76 -23.51
CA TRP A 344 3.51 -2.43 -22.93
C TRP A 344 3.66 -2.44 -21.40
N LEU A 345 3.13 -3.48 -20.72
CA LEU A 345 3.26 -3.63 -19.27
C LEU A 345 4.71 -3.91 -18.88
N ALA A 346 5.35 -4.83 -19.59
CA ALA A 346 6.76 -5.16 -19.38
C ALA A 346 7.65 -3.93 -19.60
N ALA A 347 7.40 -3.13 -20.65
CA ALA A 347 8.13 -1.90 -20.94
C ALA A 347 7.93 -0.84 -19.85
N ALA A 348 6.71 -0.67 -19.36
CA ALA A 348 6.43 0.29 -18.28
C ALA A 348 7.12 -0.10 -16.97
N HIS A 349 7.15 -1.39 -16.63
CA HIS A 349 7.92 -1.90 -15.48
C HIS A 349 9.42 -1.69 -15.67
N ALA A 350 9.98 -1.96 -16.85
CA ALA A 350 11.39 -1.75 -17.13
C ALA A 350 11.80 -0.27 -16.96
N GLN A 351 10.95 0.67 -17.38
CA GLN A 351 11.20 2.11 -17.18
C GLN A 351 11.18 2.47 -15.69
N LEU A 352 10.23 1.94 -14.92
CA LEU A 352 10.16 2.15 -13.48
C LEU A 352 11.40 1.60 -12.78
N ASP A 353 11.80 0.37 -13.11
CA ASP A 353 12.96 -0.27 -12.51
C ASP A 353 14.26 0.48 -12.80
N ALA A 354 14.41 0.99 -14.03
CA ALA A 354 15.55 1.84 -14.40
C ALA A 354 15.60 3.13 -13.57
N ALA A 355 14.46 3.77 -13.33
CA ALA A 355 14.39 4.99 -12.51
C ALA A 355 14.75 4.71 -11.04
N VAL A 356 14.30 3.57 -10.48
CA VAL A 356 14.62 3.17 -9.12
C VAL A 356 16.11 2.77 -9.01
N ALA A 357 16.66 2.06 -9.99
CA ALA A 357 18.08 1.75 -10.03
C ALA A 357 18.96 3.02 -10.04
N ALA A 358 18.56 4.02 -10.81
CA ALA A 358 19.24 5.33 -10.84
C ALA A 358 19.19 6.03 -9.49
N ALA A 359 18.07 5.90 -8.74
CA ALA A 359 17.95 6.44 -7.40
C ALA A 359 18.89 5.76 -6.37
N TYR A 360 19.22 4.49 -6.59
CA TYR A 360 20.27 3.78 -5.82
C TYR A 360 21.69 4.14 -6.31
N GLY A 361 21.83 4.83 -7.42
CA GLY A 361 23.12 5.09 -8.05
C GLY A 361 23.71 3.89 -8.78
N TRP A 362 22.91 2.88 -9.12
CA TRP A 362 23.37 1.66 -9.80
C TRP A 362 23.45 1.87 -11.31
N GLY A 363 24.50 2.56 -11.75
CA GLY A 363 24.71 2.88 -13.17
C GLY A 363 24.96 1.68 -14.07
N ASP A 364 25.27 0.51 -13.52
CA ASP A 364 25.47 -0.77 -14.19
C ASP A 364 24.20 -1.64 -14.25
N TYR A 365 23.08 -1.14 -13.73
CA TYR A 365 21.83 -1.88 -13.78
C TYR A 365 21.33 -2.12 -15.19
N THR A 366 20.97 -3.34 -15.47
CA THR A 366 20.26 -3.75 -16.69
C THR A 366 19.10 -4.69 -16.31
N ALA A 367 18.14 -4.85 -17.24
CA ALA A 367 17.03 -5.79 -17.01
C ALA A 367 17.49 -7.23 -16.78
N ASP A 368 18.67 -7.59 -17.27
CA ASP A 368 19.27 -8.92 -17.15
C ASP A 368 20.12 -9.08 -15.87
N MET A 369 20.23 -8.04 -15.03
CA MET A 369 20.93 -8.17 -13.76
C MET A 369 20.31 -9.30 -12.94
N PRO A 370 21.11 -10.29 -12.45
CA PRO A 370 20.58 -11.39 -11.66
C PRO A 370 19.84 -10.93 -10.39
N ASP A 371 18.75 -11.59 -10.06
CA ASP A 371 17.96 -11.30 -8.84
C ASP A 371 18.82 -11.39 -7.57
N ASP A 372 19.73 -12.37 -7.53
CA ASP A 372 20.63 -12.54 -6.38
C ASP A 372 21.62 -11.38 -6.22
N GLU A 373 22.10 -10.77 -7.30
CA GLU A 373 22.95 -9.57 -7.24
C GLU A 373 22.17 -8.36 -6.70
N ILE A 374 20.91 -8.20 -7.13
CA ILE A 374 20.04 -7.16 -6.58
C ILE A 374 19.84 -7.35 -5.08
N LEU A 375 19.50 -8.57 -4.66
CA LEU A 375 19.29 -8.89 -3.24
C LEU A 375 20.56 -8.70 -2.41
N ARG A 376 21.72 -9.07 -2.96
CA ARG A 376 23.02 -8.88 -2.31
C ARG A 376 23.31 -7.40 -2.05
N ARG A 377 23.07 -6.54 -3.04
CA ARG A 377 23.23 -5.08 -2.91
C ARG A 377 22.26 -4.48 -1.90
N LEU A 378 21.01 -4.88 -1.94
CA LEU A 378 20.00 -4.44 -0.99
C LEU A 378 20.33 -4.88 0.44
N LEU A 379 20.77 -6.13 0.63
CA LEU A 379 21.16 -6.62 1.94
C LEU A 379 22.37 -5.85 2.48
N ALA A 380 23.38 -5.60 1.65
CA ALA A 380 24.54 -4.81 2.05
C ALA A 380 24.14 -3.40 2.53
N LEU A 381 23.21 -2.76 1.82
CA LEU A 381 22.66 -1.45 2.19
C LEU A 381 21.87 -1.50 3.50
N ASN A 382 21.03 -2.53 3.69
CA ASN A 382 20.30 -2.75 4.93
C ASN A 382 21.25 -2.87 6.13
N LEU A 383 22.23 -3.77 6.04
CA LEU A 383 23.18 -4.02 7.13
C LEU A 383 24.04 -2.80 7.45
N GLN A 384 24.51 -2.08 6.43
CA GLN A 384 25.25 -0.83 6.61
C GLN A 384 24.43 0.19 7.41
N ARG A 385 23.15 0.40 7.03
CA ARG A 385 22.27 1.35 7.72
C ARG A 385 21.88 0.90 9.11
N ALA A 386 21.67 -0.39 9.30
CA ALA A 386 21.37 -0.93 10.63
C ALA A 386 22.53 -0.69 11.62
N CYS A 387 23.79 -0.82 11.18
CA CYS A 387 24.96 -0.53 12.00
C CYS A 387 25.08 0.94 12.42
N THR A 388 24.57 1.88 11.62
CA THR A 388 24.62 3.32 11.92
C THR A 388 23.47 3.81 12.81
N GLN A 389 22.48 2.98 13.11
CA GLN A 389 21.30 3.30 13.92
C GLN A 389 21.49 2.99 15.43
N GLY A 390 22.65 2.44 15.81
CA GLY A 390 23.00 2.02 17.17
C GLY A 390 23.35 3.16 18.12
#